data_3988bb1e3b3b6bbe937be9c02de73fb0
#
_entry.id   3988bb1e3b3b6bbe937be9c02de73fb0
#
_cell.length_a   1.000
_cell.length_b   1.000
_cell.length_c   1.000
_cell.angle_alpha   90.00
_cell.angle_beta   90.00
_cell.angle_gamma   90.00
#
_symmetry.space_group_name_H-M   'P 1'
#
loop_
_entity.id
_entity.type
_entity.pdbx_description
1 polymer ?
#
loop_
_entity_poly.entity_id
_entity_poly.type
_entity_poly.pdbx_seq_one_letter_code
_entity_poly.pdbx_strand_id
1 'polypeptide(L)'
;MFSATLVKEEILKVRQLLRPYAPGKKLEKALNRCNHQMLVYKRECDSCTELESVSTFLMMVNQLLEELAGWLEAHKTSEIRKQVLEFYFNLRNFSEIYNLVDENYLIYTSYLDNGDFALRLFCVNPAENLQQCINQ
;
A
#
# COMPACT_ATOMS: atom_id res chain seq x y z
N MET A 1 10.71 -11.06 -12.17
CA MET A 1 10.16 -9.70 -12.32
C MET A 1 9.36 -9.35 -11.06
N PHE A 2 9.67 -8.23 -10.47
CA PHE A 2 9.07 -7.87 -9.18
C PHE A 2 8.14 -6.67 -9.35
N SER A 3 6.93 -6.82 -8.86
CA SER A 3 5.97 -5.72 -8.85
C SER A 3 5.16 -5.81 -7.57
N ALA A 4 4.59 -4.68 -7.17
CA ALA A 4 3.75 -4.61 -5.98
C ALA A 4 2.67 -3.56 -6.18
N THR A 5 1.53 -3.79 -5.57
CA THR A 5 0.37 -2.89 -5.66
C THR A 5 -0.23 -2.71 -4.27
N LEU A 6 -0.46 -1.45 -3.88
CA LEU A 6 -1.24 -1.12 -2.69
C LEU A 6 -2.52 -0.43 -3.11
N VAL A 7 -3.65 -0.92 -2.60
CA VAL A 7 -4.97 -0.38 -2.92
C VAL A 7 -5.49 0.39 -1.71
N LYS A 8 -5.84 1.66 -1.92
CA LYS A 8 -6.31 2.55 -0.86
C LYS A 8 -7.51 1.97 -0.12
N GLU A 9 -8.46 1.41 -0.85
CA GLU A 9 -9.70 0.88 -0.28
C GLU A 9 -9.48 -0.34 0.61
N GLU A 10 -8.38 -1.06 0.41
CA GLU A 10 -8.01 -2.17 1.30
C GLU A 10 -7.60 -1.67 2.68
N ILE A 11 -6.96 -0.50 2.77
CA ILE A 11 -6.62 0.10 4.05
C ILE A 11 -7.90 0.40 4.85
N LEU A 12 -8.90 0.95 4.19
CA LEU A 12 -10.19 1.24 4.81
C LEU A 12 -10.91 -0.04 5.23
N LYS A 13 -10.84 -1.07 4.41
CA LYS A 13 -11.45 -2.37 4.71
C LYS A 13 -10.86 -2.99 5.96
N VAL A 14 -9.53 -2.99 6.07
CA VAL A 14 -8.84 -3.54 7.25
C VAL A 14 -9.16 -2.71 8.49
N ARG A 15 -9.19 -1.38 8.35
CA ARG A 15 -9.57 -0.51 9.47
C ARG A 15 -10.97 -0.86 9.99
N GLN A 16 -11.90 -1.10 9.09
CA GLN A 16 -13.25 -1.48 9.46
C GLN A 16 -13.30 -2.85 10.11
N LEU A 17 -12.54 -3.82 9.61
CA LEU A 17 -12.45 -5.16 10.20
C LEU A 17 -11.92 -5.12 11.63
N LEU A 18 -10.97 -4.25 11.91
CA LEU A 18 -10.33 -4.16 13.22
C LEU A 18 -11.16 -3.41 14.27
N ARG A 19 -12.10 -2.57 13.85
CA ARG A 19 -12.88 -1.76 14.77
C ARG A 19 -13.51 -2.52 15.92
N PRO A 20 -14.22 -3.65 15.70
CA PRO A 20 -14.84 -4.39 16.80
C PRO A 20 -13.85 -4.95 17.82
N TYR A 21 -12.58 -5.04 17.44
CA TYR A 21 -11.54 -5.64 18.28
C TYR A 21 -10.71 -4.59 19.03
N ALA A 22 -11.12 -3.31 18.98
CA ALA A 22 -10.46 -2.22 19.67
C ALA A 22 -8.93 -2.25 19.48
N PRO A 23 -8.44 -2.02 18.25
CA PRO A 23 -7.03 -2.26 17.88
C PRO A 23 -6.03 -1.36 18.61
N GLY A 24 -6.50 -0.31 19.27
CA GLY A 24 -5.63 0.64 19.96
C GLY A 24 -5.31 1.86 19.08
N LYS A 25 -4.95 2.93 19.76
CA LYS A 25 -4.73 4.21 19.13
C LYS A 25 -3.57 4.22 18.14
N LYS A 26 -2.50 3.52 18.46
CA LYS A 26 -1.30 3.50 17.59
C LYS A 26 -1.59 2.85 16.24
N LEU A 27 -2.25 1.69 16.27
CA LEU A 27 -2.59 0.98 15.04
C LEU A 27 -3.59 1.79 14.21
N GLU A 28 -4.60 2.35 14.86
CA GLU A 28 -5.59 3.17 14.17
C GLU A 28 -4.95 4.40 13.53
N LYS A 29 -4.06 5.09 14.25
CA LYS A 29 -3.34 6.23 13.70
C LYS A 29 -2.49 5.86 12.50
N ALA A 30 -1.80 4.71 12.57
CA ALA A 30 -0.95 4.25 11.48
C ALA A 30 -1.79 3.96 10.22
N LEU A 31 -2.94 3.30 10.38
CA LEU A 31 -3.86 3.07 9.28
C LEU A 31 -4.36 4.40 8.68
N ASN A 32 -4.74 5.33 9.53
CA ASN A 32 -5.28 6.61 9.09
C ASN A 32 -4.23 7.44 8.36
N ARG A 33 -2.98 7.41 8.80
CA ARG A 33 -1.89 8.12 8.12
C ARG A 33 -1.66 7.58 6.72
N CYS A 34 -1.60 6.27 6.57
CA CYS A 34 -1.44 5.64 5.26
C CYS A 34 -2.61 5.98 4.35
N ASN A 35 -3.83 5.89 4.87
CA ASN A 35 -5.02 6.21 4.09
C ASN A 35 -5.02 7.68 3.65
N HIS A 36 -4.64 8.58 4.55
CA HIS A 36 -4.61 10.01 4.24
C HIS A 36 -3.60 10.31 3.13
N GLN A 37 -2.41 9.71 3.21
CA GLN A 37 -1.39 9.92 2.17
C GLN A 37 -1.86 9.36 0.82
N MET A 38 -2.52 8.21 0.82
CA MET A 38 -3.11 7.67 -0.40
C MET A 38 -4.20 8.61 -0.96
N LEU A 39 -4.97 9.24 -0.08
CA LEU A 39 -5.97 10.21 -0.51
C LEU A 39 -5.32 11.44 -1.15
N VAL A 40 -4.19 11.91 -0.62
CA VAL A 40 -3.43 13.00 -1.22
C VAL A 40 -3.01 12.62 -2.64
N TYR A 41 -2.43 11.44 -2.81
CA TYR A 41 -2.05 10.95 -4.14
C TYR A 41 -3.25 10.86 -5.08
N LYS A 42 -4.40 10.40 -4.56
CA LYS A 42 -5.62 10.26 -5.35
C LYS A 42 -6.10 11.60 -5.88
N ARG A 43 -6.03 12.64 -5.06
CA ARG A 43 -6.46 13.98 -5.46
C ARG A 43 -5.58 14.56 -6.56
N GLU A 44 -4.34 14.14 -6.63
CA GLU A 44 -3.37 14.61 -7.61
C GLU A 44 -3.32 13.74 -8.87
N CYS A 45 -4.13 12.68 -8.93
CA CYS A 45 -4.12 11.71 -10.02
C CYS A 45 -5.37 11.82 -10.87
N ASP A 46 -5.20 12.13 -12.15
CA ASP A 46 -6.32 12.15 -13.09
C ASP A 46 -6.66 10.73 -13.57
N SER A 47 -5.69 10.04 -14.14
CA SER A 47 -5.88 8.66 -14.63
C SER A 47 -4.69 7.79 -14.28
N CYS A 48 -3.49 8.30 -14.51
CA CYS A 48 -2.24 7.63 -14.19
C CYS A 48 -1.19 8.71 -13.96
N THR A 49 -0.51 8.64 -12.83
CA THR A 49 0.49 9.65 -12.45
C THR A 49 1.76 8.96 -11.97
N GLU A 50 2.88 9.27 -12.61
CA GLU A 50 4.18 8.80 -12.17
C GLU A 50 4.66 9.61 -10.98
N LEU A 51 5.29 8.94 -10.01
CA LEU A 51 5.89 9.57 -8.84
C LEU A 51 7.39 9.30 -8.84
N GLU A 52 8.17 10.30 -8.43
CA GLU A 52 9.61 10.11 -8.30
C GLU A 52 9.97 9.27 -7.09
N SER A 53 9.25 9.45 -6.00
CA SER A 53 9.55 8.79 -4.75
C SER A 53 8.32 8.74 -3.86
N VAL A 54 8.23 7.69 -3.06
CA VAL A 54 7.21 7.59 -2.01
C VAL A 54 7.87 7.33 -0.65
N SER A 55 9.06 7.86 -0.44
CA SER A 55 9.85 7.64 0.78
C SER A 55 9.07 7.97 2.05
N THR A 56 8.38 9.12 2.06
CA THR A 56 7.59 9.53 3.22
C THR A 56 6.45 8.54 3.48
N PHE A 57 5.76 8.14 2.43
CA PHE A 57 4.70 7.14 2.55
C PHE A 57 5.26 5.80 3.04
N LEU A 58 6.44 5.42 2.57
CA LEU A 58 7.07 4.18 3.00
C LEU A 58 7.38 4.17 4.50
N MET A 59 7.76 5.31 5.06
CA MET A 59 7.94 5.42 6.50
C MET A 59 6.64 5.14 7.24
N MET A 60 5.52 5.63 6.71
CA MET A 60 4.20 5.36 7.28
C MET A 60 3.84 3.87 7.16
N VAL A 61 4.14 3.26 6.00
CA VAL A 61 3.90 1.83 5.77
C VAL A 61 4.70 0.99 6.76
N ASN A 62 5.97 1.32 6.98
CA ASN A 62 6.82 0.58 7.90
C ASN A 62 6.31 0.68 9.34
N GLN A 63 5.83 1.84 9.74
CA GLN A 63 5.22 2.00 11.06
C GLN A 63 3.94 1.18 11.18
N LEU A 64 3.11 1.17 10.15
CA LEU A 64 1.91 0.35 10.11
C LEU A 64 2.26 -1.13 10.20
N LEU A 65 3.31 -1.57 9.52
CA LEU A 65 3.77 -2.97 9.59
C LEU A 65 4.13 -3.36 11.02
N GLU A 66 4.82 -2.48 11.77
CA GLU A 66 5.15 -2.76 13.16
C GLU A 66 3.91 -2.92 14.04
N GLU A 67 2.94 -2.02 13.86
CA GLU A 67 1.70 -2.08 14.64
C GLU A 67 0.86 -3.30 14.28
N LEU A 68 0.78 -3.65 12.99
CA LEU A 68 0.07 -4.85 12.56
C LEU A 68 0.74 -6.12 13.08
N ALA A 69 2.06 -6.17 13.07
CA ALA A 69 2.79 -7.32 13.61
C ALA A 69 2.47 -7.54 15.10
N GLY A 70 2.43 -6.45 15.86
CA GLY A 70 2.04 -6.51 17.27
C GLY A 70 0.61 -7.03 17.46
N TRP A 71 -0.32 -6.54 16.67
CA TRP A 71 -1.70 -6.99 16.73
C TRP A 71 -1.82 -8.48 16.39
N LEU A 72 -1.15 -8.91 15.31
CA LEU A 72 -1.17 -10.31 14.87
C LEU A 72 -0.59 -11.24 15.94
N GLU A 73 0.47 -10.82 16.60
CA GLU A 73 1.10 -11.58 17.67
C GLU A 73 0.17 -11.73 18.87
N ALA A 74 -0.59 -10.69 19.18
CA ALA A 74 -1.52 -10.69 20.30
C ALA A 74 -2.84 -11.40 20.00
N HIS A 75 -3.17 -11.62 18.74
CA HIS A 75 -4.48 -12.15 18.32
C HIS A 75 -4.32 -13.37 17.41
N LYS A 76 -3.59 -14.39 17.89
CA LYS A 76 -3.27 -15.58 17.11
C LYS A 76 -4.48 -16.42 16.71
N THR A 77 -5.59 -16.31 17.46
CA THR A 77 -6.79 -17.10 17.21
C THR A 77 -7.98 -16.29 16.72
N SER A 78 -7.75 -15.02 16.37
CA SER A 78 -8.84 -14.16 15.92
C SER A 78 -9.45 -14.62 14.60
N GLU A 79 -10.76 -14.46 14.47
CA GLU A 79 -11.50 -14.81 13.24
C GLU A 79 -11.04 -13.99 12.03
N ILE A 80 -10.62 -12.74 12.25
CA ILE A 80 -10.19 -11.88 11.16
C ILE A 80 -8.68 -11.93 10.90
N ARG A 81 -7.96 -12.77 11.64
CA ARG A 81 -6.50 -12.81 11.54
C ARG A 81 -6.02 -13.09 10.12
N LYS A 82 -6.71 -13.97 9.41
CA LYS A 82 -6.34 -14.31 8.03
C LYS A 82 -6.38 -13.08 7.11
N GLN A 83 -7.46 -12.30 7.17
CA GLN A 83 -7.60 -11.11 6.36
C GLN A 83 -6.56 -10.04 6.72
N VAL A 84 -6.31 -9.86 8.00
CA VAL A 84 -5.29 -8.91 8.46
C VAL A 84 -3.91 -9.37 8.04
N LEU A 85 -3.64 -10.67 8.11
CA LEU A 85 -2.36 -11.24 7.72
C LEU A 85 -2.10 -11.08 6.21
N GLU A 86 -3.12 -11.27 5.38
CA GLU A 86 -3.01 -11.05 3.94
C GLU A 86 -2.65 -9.59 3.63
N PHE A 87 -3.32 -8.67 4.31
CA PHE A 87 -3.01 -7.25 4.17
C PHE A 87 -1.58 -6.94 4.62
N TYR A 88 -1.16 -7.51 5.75
CA TYR A 88 0.19 -7.36 6.28
C TYR A 88 1.24 -7.83 5.27
N PHE A 89 1.06 -9.00 4.68
CA PHE A 89 1.99 -9.52 3.69
C PHE A 89 2.04 -8.66 2.44
N ASN A 90 0.90 -8.12 2.01
CA ASN A 90 0.86 -7.24 0.86
C ASN A 90 1.64 -5.95 1.12
N LEU A 91 1.46 -5.34 2.29
CA LEU A 91 2.23 -4.16 2.69
C LEU A 91 3.71 -4.46 2.78
N ARG A 92 4.05 -5.60 3.37
CA ARG A 92 5.43 -6.01 3.54
C ARG A 92 6.11 -6.23 2.19
N ASN A 93 5.39 -6.89 1.28
CA ASN A 93 5.90 -7.11 -0.08
C ASN A 93 6.17 -5.77 -0.77
N PHE A 94 5.28 -4.81 -0.64
CA PHE A 94 5.47 -3.49 -1.21
C PHE A 94 6.74 -2.83 -0.65
N SER A 95 6.90 -2.87 0.68
CA SER A 95 8.08 -2.29 1.33
C SER A 95 9.37 -2.95 0.88
N GLU A 96 9.37 -4.29 0.80
CA GLU A 96 10.56 -5.03 0.38
C GLU A 96 10.94 -4.73 -1.06
N ILE A 97 9.95 -4.68 -1.96
CA ILE A 97 10.21 -4.37 -3.36
C ILE A 97 10.67 -2.93 -3.52
N TYR A 98 10.08 -2.00 -2.77
CA TYR A 98 10.52 -0.60 -2.81
C TYR A 98 12.00 -0.46 -2.43
N ASN A 99 12.46 -1.25 -1.45
CA ASN A 99 13.87 -1.21 -1.05
C ASN A 99 14.81 -1.74 -2.14
N LEU A 100 14.28 -2.45 -3.13
CA LEU A 100 15.04 -2.94 -4.28
C LEU A 100 14.89 -2.02 -5.49
N VAL A 101 14.13 -0.94 -5.36
CA VAL A 101 13.89 -0.01 -6.46
C VAL A 101 15.18 0.63 -6.94
N ASP A 102 15.38 0.62 -8.23
CA ASP A 102 16.47 1.27 -8.90
C ASP A 102 15.92 2.03 -10.13
N GLU A 103 16.79 2.39 -11.06
CA GLU A 103 16.39 3.14 -12.25
C GLU A 103 15.48 2.36 -13.21
N ASN A 104 15.36 1.03 -13.00
CA ASN A 104 14.50 0.18 -13.82
C ASN A 104 13.09 0.07 -13.28
N TYR A 105 12.76 0.74 -12.19
CA TYR A 105 11.42 0.69 -11.61
C TYR A 105 10.64 1.96 -11.91
N LEU A 106 9.35 1.77 -12.13
CA LEU A 106 8.38 2.84 -12.28
C LEU A 106 7.48 2.84 -11.05
N ILE A 107 7.30 4.00 -10.44
CA ILE A 107 6.38 4.21 -9.32
C ILE A 107 5.24 5.06 -9.84
N TYR A 108 4.02 4.56 -9.77
CA TYR A 108 2.89 5.33 -10.29
C TYR A 108 1.59 5.01 -9.57
N THR A 109 0.65 5.94 -9.66
CA THR A 109 -0.70 5.77 -9.15
C THR A 109 -1.66 5.65 -10.32
N SER A 110 -2.73 4.89 -10.12
CA SER A 110 -3.76 4.73 -11.14
C SER A 110 -5.05 4.25 -10.51
N TYR A 111 -6.15 4.35 -11.26
CA TYR A 111 -7.42 3.78 -10.85
C TYR A 111 -7.55 2.37 -11.42
N LEU A 112 -8.12 1.48 -10.61
CA LEU A 112 -8.45 0.13 -11.05
C LEU A 112 -9.78 0.15 -11.81
N ASP A 113 -10.09 -0.96 -12.50
CA ASP A 113 -11.30 -1.08 -13.30
C ASP A 113 -12.58 -0.86 -12.46
N ASN A 114 -12.55 -1.22 -11.19
CA ASN A 114 -13.67 -1.03 -10.29
C ASN A 114 -13.74 0.37 -9.67
N GLY A 115 -12.82 1.26 -10.02
CA GLY A 115 -12.77 2.62 -9.48
C GLY A 115 -11.89 2.78 -8.26
N ASP A 116 -11.35 1.71 -7.70
CA ASP A 116 -10.44 1.78 -6.58
C ASP A 116 -9.12 2.41 -7.02
N PHE A 117 -8.40 2.97 -6.05
CA PHE A 117 -7.16 3.70 -6.31
C PHE A 117 -5.96 2.89 -5.85
N ALA A 118 -4.94 2.78 -6.69
CA ALA A 118 -3.77 1.96 -6.44
C ALA A 118 -2.46 2.74 -6.58
N LEU A 119 -1.51 2.41 -5.72
CA LEU A 119 -0.11 2.81 -5.84
C LEU A 119 0.68 1.58 -6.27
N ARG A 120 1.42 1.71 -7.35
CA ARG A 120 2.10 0.57 -7.96
C ARG A 120 3.59 0.78 -8.09
N LEU A 121 4.33 -0.30 -7.84
CA LEU A 121 5.74 -0.41 -8.19
C LEU A 121 5.82 -1.43 -9.34
N PHE A 122 6.48 -1.06 -10.40
CA PHE A 122 6.57 -1.91 -11.57
C PHE A 122 8.00 -1.90 -12.11
N CYS A 123 8.58 -3.09 -12.30
CA CYS A 123 9.89 -3.21 -12.91
C CYS A 123 9.75 -3.11 -14.42
N VAL A 124 10.40 -2.11 -15.00
CA VAL A 124 10.33 -1.89 -16.45
C VAL A 124 11.67 -2.16 -17.09
N ASN A 125 11.64 -2.73 -18.28
CA ASN A 125 12.81 -2.83 -19.15
C ASN A 125 13.09 -1.42 -19.69
N PRO A 126 14.35 -0.96 -19.75
CA PRO A 126 14.67 0.34 -20.31
C PRO A 126 14.07 0.62 -21.68
N ALA A 127 13.80 -0.41 -22.47
CA ALA A 127 13.20 -0.29 -23.78
C ALA A 127 11.68 -0.05 -23.74
N GLU A 128 11.01 -0.41 -22.65
CA GLU A 128 9.56 -0.29 -22.52
C GLU A 128 9.14 1.04 -21.88
N ASN A 129 9.91 1.52 -20.97
CA ASN A 129 9.79 2.80 -20.29
C ASN A 129 8.37 3.21 -19.87
N LEU A 130 8.07 4.51 -19.96
CA LEU A 130 6.86 5.12 -19.41
C LEU A 130 5.58 4.82 -20.20
N GLN A 131 5.69 4.23 -21.37
CA GLN A 131 4.51 4.01 -22.19
C GLN A 131 3.50 3.09 -21.55
N GLN A 132 3.94 2.17 -20.71
CA GLN A 132 3.03 1.27 -20.01
C GLN A 132 2.09 2.02 -19.07
N CYS A 133 2.58 3.04 -18.39
CA CYS A 133 1.73 3.86 -17.54
C CYS A 133 0.71 4.64 -18.34
N ILE A 134 1.11 5.18 -19.48
CA ILE A 134 0.26 6.01 -20.31
C ILE A 134 -0.85 5.20 -20.98
N ASN A 135 -0.56 3.97 -21.36
CA ASN A 135 -1.49 3.12 -22.10
C ASN A 135 -2.46 2.34 -21.21
N GLN A 136 -2.36 2.50 -19.93
CA GLN A 136 -3.30 1.88 -19.00
C GLN A 136 -4.36 2.87 -18.57
#